data_71e1fcf5671070d59c7b6a55aec6a715
#
_entry.id   71e1fcf5671070d59c7b6a55aec6a715
#
_cell.length_a   1.000
_cell.length_b   1.000
_cell.length_c   1.000
_cell.angle_alpha   90.00
_cell.angle_beta   90.00
_cell.angle_gamma   90.00
#
_symmetry.space_group_name_H-M   'P 1'
#
loop_
_entity.id
_entity.type
_entity.pdbx_description
1 polymer ?
#
loop_
_entity_poly.entity_id
_entity_poly.type
_entity_poly.pdbx_seq_one_letter_code
_entity_poly.pdbx_strand_id
1 'polypeptide(L)'
;ATGLAFKNGLYIFMLRQFFTGVPDALEESAYIDGSGTFRTFITIILPLSIPMMVTVFLFAFCWQWTDDFYTELFFTTSKIVLMPDIVDIPTSLKTDYAGQNMYYAAIRNTCGLCIIMPLVVLYAFCQNFLVQGIERSGLTAD
;
A
#
# COMPACT_ATOMS: atom_id res chain seq x y z
N ALA A 1 3.81 -15.39 11.23
CA ALA A 1 3.31 -16.01 9.99
C ALA A 1 1.84 -15.68 9.72
N THR A 2 0.98 -15.63 10.75
CA THR A 2 -0.47 -15.38 10.60
C THR A 2 -0.81 -13.98 10.08
N GLY A 3 -0.06 -12.95 10.45
CA GLY A 3 -0.32 -11.57 9.99
C GLY A 3 -0.05 -11.35 8.51
N LEU A 4 0.99 -11.98 7.96
CA LEU A 4 1.30 -11.97 6.53
C LEU A 4 0.21 -12.68 5.71
N ALA A 5 -0.32 -13.80 6.22
CA ALA A 5 -1.39 -14.54 5.56
C ALA A 5 -2.70 -13.73 5.49
N PHE A 6 -3.03 -12.97 6.54
CA PHE A 6 -4.23 -12.13 6.55
C PHE A 6 -4.12 -10.94 5.58
N LYS A 7 -2.98 -10.27 5.55
CA LYS A 7 -2.71 -9.19 4.57
C LYS A 7 -2.83 -9.71 3.14
N ASN A 8 -2.20 -10.85 2.84
CA ASN A 8 -2.27 -11.48 1.52
C ASN A 8 -3.70 -11.92 1.15
N GLY A 9 -4.47 -12.42 2.12
CA GLY A 9 -5.88 -12.79 1.92
C GLY A 9 -6.73 -11.61 1.46
N LEU A 10 -6.55 -10.43 2.05
CA LEU A 10 -7.25 -9.21 1.64
C LEU A 10 -6.91 -8.82 0.19
N TYR A 11 -5.62 -8.83 -0.17
CA TYR A 11 -5.18 -8.46 -1.52
C TYR A 11 -5.70 -9.43 -2.58
N ILE A 12 -5.66 -10.73 -2.29
CA ILE A 12 -6.23 -11.76 -3.16
C ILE A 12 -7.74 -11.57 -3.31
N PHE A 13 -8.43 -11.28 -2.22
CA PHE A 13 -9.87 -11.02 -2.26
C PHE A 13 -10.21 -9.82 -3.14
N MET A 14 -9.51 -8.70 -2.97
CA MET A 14 -9.73 -7.49 -3.76
C MET A 14 -9.50 -7.74 -5.26
N LEU A 15 -8.41 -8.40 -5.62
CA LEU A 15 -8.10 -8.74 -7.01
C LEU A 15 -9.13 -9.72 -7.59
N ARG A 16 -9.50 -10.74 -6.82
CA ARG A 16 -10.52 -11.71 -7.25
C ARG A 16 -11.85 -11.02 -7.50
N GLN A 17 -12.30 -10.15 -6.59
CA GLN A 17 -13.55 -9.42 -6.74
C GLN A 17 -13.54 -8.54 -7.99
N PHE A 18 -12.42 -7.88 -8.27
CA PHE A 18 -12.25 -7.11 -9.48
C PHE A 18 -12.36 -7.97 -10.73
N PHE A 19 -11.62 -9.08 -10.81
CA PHE A 19 -11.66 -9.97 -11.99
C PHE A 19 -13.01 -10.65 -12.18
N THR A 20 -13.74 -10.95 -11.11
CA THR A 20 -15.11 -11.50 -11.21
C THR A 20 -16.10 -10.48 -11.79
N GLY A 21 -15.84 -9.17 -11.61
CA GLY A 21 -16.66 -8.10 -12.15
C GLY A 21 -16.32 -7.70 -13.60
N VAL A 22 -15.31 -8.32 -14.23
CA VAL A 22 -14.99 -8.05 -15.65
C VAL A 22 -16.05 -8.73 -16.52
N PRO A 23 -16.71 -7.99 -17.46
CA PRO A 23 -17.72 -8.55 -18.32
C PRO A 23 -17.17 -9.62 -19.28
N ASP A 24 -17.82 -10.77 -19.37
CA ASP A 24 -17.45 -11.87 -20.27
C ASP A 24 -17.43 -11.44 -21.76
N ALA A 25 -18.25 -10.43 -22.12
CA ALA A 25 -18.28 -9.87 -23.46
C ALA A 25 -16.94 -9.33 -23.95
N LEU A 26 -16.04 -8.92 -23.05
CA LEU A 26 -14.69 -8.48 -23.40
C LEU A 26 -13.82 -9.67 -23.83
N GLU A 27 -13.96 -10.80 -23.18
CA GLU A 27 -13.27 -12.03 -23.54
C GLU A 27 -13.82 -12.61 -24.85
N GLU A 28 -15.14 -12.65 -24.98
CA GLU A 28 -15.82 -13.15 -26.18
C GLU A 28 -15.43 -12.33 -27.43
N SER A 29 -15.41 -11.00 -27.33
CA SER A 29 -14.99 -10.15 -28.44
C SER A 29 -13.54 -10.41 -28.86
N ALA A 30 -12.65 -10.60 -27.91
CA ALA A 30 -11.26 -10.93 -28.19
C ALA A 30 -11.08 -12.30 -28.86
N TYR A 31 -11.91 -13.28 -28.48
CA TYR A 31 -11.93 -14.59 -29.14
C TYR A 31 -12.42 -14.51 -30.59
N ILE A 32 -13.45 -13.68 -30.86
CA ILE A 32 -13.96 -13.44 -32.21
C ILE A 32 -12.86 -12.82 -33.09
N ASP A 33 -12.04 -11.92 -32.52
CA ASP A 33 -10.88 -11.31 -33.17
C ASP A 33 -9.68 -12.27 -33.34
N GLY A 34 -9.81 -13.54 -32.94
CA GLY A 34 -8.78 -14.56 -33.06
C GLY A 34 -7.66 -14.44 -32.02
N SER A 35 -7.88 -13.69 -30.93
CA SER A 35 -6.92 -13.55 -29.86
C SER A 35 -6.91 -14.80 -28.98
N GLY A 36 -5.72 -15.36 -28.71
CA GLY A 36 -5.58 -16.45 -27.73
C GLY A 36 -5.70 -15.93 -26.29
N THR A 37 -6.05 -16.80 -25.34
CA THR A 37 -6.27 -16.49 -23.92
C THR A 37 -5.16 -15.66 -23.28
N PHE A 38 -3.90 -16.01 -23.54
CA PHE A 38 -2.76 -15.29 -22.96
C PHE A 38 -2.60 -13.87 -23.52
N ARG A 39 -2.86 -13.71 -24.82
CA ARG A 39 -2.83 -12.40 -25.48
C ARG A 39 -3.96 -11.52 -24.97
N THR A 40 -5.17 -12.05 -24.85
CA THR A 40 -6.33 -11.36 -24.26
C THR A 40 -6.04 -10.89 -22.85
N PHE A 41 -5.44 -11.76 -22.02
CA PHE A 41 -5.06 -11.40 -20.66
C PHE A 41 -4.09 -10.21 -20.63
N ILE A 42 -2.99 -10.24 -21.39
CA ILE A 42 -1.99 -9.17 -21.36
C ILE A 42 -2.50 -7.87 -22.00
N THR A 43 -3.27 -7.98 -23.08
CA THR A 43 -3.65 -6.81 -23.88
C THR A 43 -4.91 -6.13 -23.37
N ILE A 44 -5.83 -6.86 -22.75
CA ILE A 44 -7.14 -6.34 -22.31
C ILE A 44 -7.26 -6.37 -20.80
N ILE A 45 -7.13 -7.55 -20.18
CA ILE A 45 -7.46 -7.74 -18.75
C ILE A 45 -6.42 -7.04 -17.86
N LEU A 46 -5.15 -7.19 -18.15
CA LEU A 46 -4.07 -6.62 -17.34
C LEU A 46 -4.10 -5.08 -17.32
N PRO A 47 -4.20 -4.36 -18.45
CA PRO A 47 -4.35 -2.91 -18.44
C PRO A 47 -5.62 -2.43 -17.73
N LEU A 48 -6.72 -3.17 -17.86
CA LEU A 48 -7.97 -2.87 -17.17
C LEU A 48 -7.84 -2.97 -15.64
N SER A 49 -6.96 -3.88 -15.16
CA SER A 49 -6.73 -4.12 -13.73
C SER A 49 -5.74 -3.14 -13.08
N ILE A 50 -5.07 -2.27 -13.85
CA ILE A 50 -4.07 -1.32 -13.31
C ILE A 50 -4.60 -0.51 -12.12
N PRO A 51 -5.81 0.08 -12.14
CA PRO A 51 -6.30 0.85 -11.00
C PRO A 51 -6.42 0.01 -9.71
N MET A 52 -6.89 -1.23 -9.83
CA MET A 52 -6.98 -2.14 -8.70
C MET A 52 -5.60 -2.59 -8.22
N MET A 53 -4.66 -2.85 -9.12
CA MET A 53 -3.28 -3.20 -8.75
C MET A 53 -2.58 -2.04 -8.02
N VAL A 54 -2.79 -0.79 -8.45
CA VAL A 54 -2.28 0.41 -7.77
C VAL A 54 -2.89 0.52 -6.36
N THR A 55 -4.17 0.24 -6.20
CA THR A 55 -4.85 0.24 -4.91
C THR A 55 -4.24 -0.80 -3.95
N VAL A 56 -4.06 -2.04 -4.43
CA VAL A 56 -3.41 -3.11 -3.65
C VAL A 56 -1.97 -2.75 -3.29
N PHE A 57 -1.23 -2.18 -4.23
CA PHE A 57 0.13 -1.70 -3.99
C PHE A 57 0.17 -0.63 -2.90
N LEU A 58 -0.73 0.35 -2.91
CA LEU A 58 -0.81 1.38 -1.87
C LEU A 58 -1.08 0.80 -0.49
N PHE A 59 -2.04 -0.11 -0.37
CA PHE A 59 -2.31 -0.79 0.90
C PHE A 59 -1.10 -1.60 1.38
N ALA A 60 -0.46 -2.34 0.48
CA ALA A 60 0.73 -3.11 0.80
C ALA A 60 1.89 -2.20 1.26
N PHE A 61 2.10 -1.09 0.55
CA PHE A 61 3.13 -0.11 0.89
C PHE A 61 2.86 0.56 2.23
N CYS A 62 1.64 1.07 2.48
CA CYS A 62 1.29 1.70 3.74
C CYS A 62 1.48 0.73 4.91
N TRP A 63 1.06 -0.51 4.74
CA TRP A 63 1.20 -1.51 5.79
C TRP A 63 2.66 -1.88 6.05
N GLN A 64 3.47 -2.01 5.00
CA GLN A 64 4.89 -2.32 5.16
C GLN A 64 5.69 -1.13 5.69
N TRP A 65 5.32 0.09 5.33
CA TRP A 65 5.96 1.32 5.80
C TRP A 65 5.84 1.53 7.30
N THR A 66 4.70 1.13 7.89
CA THR A 66 4.42 1.27 9.32
C THR A 66 4.63 -0.03 10.09
N ASP A 67 5.23 -1.07 9.46
CA ASP A 67 5.42 -2.36 10.10
C ASP A 67 6.63 -2.33 11.05
N ASP A 68 6.34 -2.42 12.33
CA ASP A 68 7.29 -2.47 13.43
C ASP A 68 7.52 -3.92 13.89
N PHE A 69 6.42 -4.66 14.05
CA PHE A 69 6.43 -5.98 14.66
C PHE A 69 7.28 -7.02 13.92
N TYR A 70 7.13 -7.14 12.60
CA TYR A 70 7.87 -8.16 11.83
C TYR A 70 9.31 -7.78 11.64
N THR A 71 9.60 -6.50 11.50
CA THR A 71 10.95 -6.00 11.33
C THR A 71 11.73 -6.20 12.63
N GLU A 72 11.17 -5.92 13.79
CA GLU A 72 11.79 -6.17 15.07
C GLU A 72 11.98 -7.68 15.33
N LEU A 73 10.98 -8.51 14.97
CA LEU A 73 11.05 -9.95 15.14
C LEU A 73 12.18 -10.61 14.32
N PHE A 74 12.37 -10.17 13.07
CA PHE A 74 13.36 -10.79 12.17
C PHE A 74 14.74 -10.13 12.23
N PHE A 75 14.83 -8.86 12.62
CA PHE A 75 16.07 -8.09 12.62
C PHE A 75 16.54 -7.70 14.04
N THR A 76 16.21 -8.48 15.05
CA THR A 76 16.55 -8.26 16.47
C THR A 76 18.04 -7.97 16.72
N THR A 77 18.94 -8.43 15.82
CA THR A 77 20.41 -8.29 15.99
C THR A 77 20.97 -7.14 15.13
N SER A 78 20.22 -6.62 14.18
CA SER A 78 20.68 -5.58 13.28
C SER A 78 20.23 -4.21 13.80
N LYS A 79 21.14 -3.26 13.90
CA LYS A 79 20.82 -1.84 14.18
C LYS A 79 20.18 -1.19 12.95
N ILE A 80 19.08 -1.74 12.49
CA ILE A 80 18.27 -1.15 11.41
C ILE A 80 17.34 -0.16 12.11
N VAL A 81 17.45 1.10 11.74
CA VAL A 81 16.54 2.14 12.19
C VAL A 81 15.24 1.96 11.43
N LEU A 82 14.18 1.60 12.13
CA LEU A 82 12.83 1.50 11.58
C LEU A 82 12.20 2.88 11.45
N MET A 83 11.26 3.04 10.53
CA MET A 83 10.54 4.31 10.39
C MET A 83 9.85 4.76 11.69
N PRO A 84 9.21 3.88 12.49
CA PRO A 84 8.69 4.25 13.81
C PRO A 84 9.77 4.70 14.79
N ASP A 85 10.97 4.13 14.75
CA ASP A 85 12.08 4.48 15.65
C ASP A 85 12.65 5.88 15.38
N ILE A 86 12.48 6.42 14.18
CA ILE A 86 12.91 7.78 13.82
C ILE A 86 12.19 8.83 14.67
N VAL A 87 11.01 8.50 15.20
CA VAL A 87 10.24 9.37 16.09
C VAL A 87 10.84 9.39 17.50
N ASP A 88 11.64 8.39 17.88
CA ASP A 88 12.27 8.36 19.19
C ASP A 88 13.53 9.24 19.20
N ILE A 89 13.59 10.13 20.20
CA ILE A 89 14.66 11.12 20.32
C ILE A 89 15.90 10.43 20.87
N PRO A 90 17.07 10.56 20.21
CA PRO A 90 18.32 10.00 20.69
C PRO A 90 18.61 10.39 22.16
N THR A 91 19.16 9.45 22.92
CA THR A 91 19.42 9.63 24.36
C THR A 91 20.39 10.79 24.63
N SER A 92 21.31 11.06 23.69
CA SER A 92 22.24 12.19 23.75
C SER A 92 21.51 13.55 23.77
N LEU A 93 20.43 13.67 23.02
CA LEU A 93 19.61 14.91 23.01
C LEU A 93 18.72 15.02 24.25
N LYS A 94 18.34 13.89 24.85
CA LYS A 94 17.53 13.88 26.08
C LYS A 94 18.30 14.43 27.28
N THR A 95 19.63 14.25 27.34
CA THR A 95 20.47 14.66 28.47
C THR A 95 20.74 16.15 28.52
N ASP A 96 20.94 16.80 27.36
CA ASP A 96 21.35 18.19 27.28
C ASP A 96 20.20 19.20 27.48
N TYR A 97 18.96 18.75 27.26
CA TYR A 97 17.76 19.61 27.30
C TYR A 97 16.68 19.11 28.27
N ALA A 98 17.09 18.44 29.34
CA ALA A 98 16.19 17.92 30.37
C ALA A 98 15.41 19.04 31.05
N GLY A 99 14.23 19.35 30.58
CA GLY A 99 13.33 20.41 31.06
C GLY A 99 12.61 21.18 29.96
N GLN A 100 12.99 21.00 28.69
CA GLN A 100 12.34 21.69 27.57
C GLN A 100 11.38 20.76 26.82
N ASN A 101 10.24 20.43 27.43
CA ASN A 101 9.19 19.61 26.83
C ASN A 101 8.73 20.10 25.45
N MET A 102 8.74 21.41 25.19
CA MET A 102 8.40 21.99 23.89
C MET A 102 9.40 21.62 22.79
N TYR A 103 10.70 21.61 23.09
CA TYR A 103 11.73 21.26 22.12
C TYR A 103 11.63 19.80 21.69
N TYR A 104 11.45 18.89 22.63
CA TYR A 104 11.23 17.49 22.34
C TYR A 104 9.95 17.24 21.53
N ALA A 105 8.89 17.94 21.88
CA ALA A 105 7.63 17.86 21.14
C ALA A 105 7.80 18.34 19.69
N ALA A 106 8.55 19.44 19.48
CA ALA A 106 8.84 19.96 18.14
C ALA A 106 9.63 18.97 17.29
N ILE A 107 10.69 18.37 17.84
CA ILE A 107 11.49 17.36 17.14
C ILE A 107 10.63 16.15 16.79
N ARG A 108 9.88 15.61 17.73
CA ARG A 108 9.00 14.47 17.51
C ARG A 108 7.96 14.74 16.43
N ASN A 109 7.33 15.90 16.45
CA ASN A 109 6.35 16.28 15.43
C ASN A 109 6.99 16.42 14.05
N THR A 110 8.19 17.00 13.97
CA THR A 110 8.93 17.15 12.72
C THR A 110 9.32 15.78 12.15
N CYS A 111 9.83 14.87 12.98
CA CYS A 111 10.12 13.49 12.57
C CYS A 111 8.86 12.77 12.11
N GLY A 112 7.74 12.92 12.84
CA GLY A 112 6.45 12.38 12.44
C GLY A 112 5.98 12.89 11.07
N LEU A 113 6.12 14.18 10.81
CA LEU A 113 5.81 14.76 9.51
C LEU A 113 6.71 14.20 8.40
N CYS A 114 8.00 14.03 8.66
CA CYS A 114 8.91 13.42 7.69
C CYS A 114 8.56 11.98 7.35
N ILE A 115 8.04 11.21 8.33
CA ILE A 115 7.58 9.83 8.11
C ILE A 115 6.30 9.79 7.28
N ILE A 116 5.38 10.71 7.52
CA ILE A 116 4.09 10.77 6.81
C ILE A 116 4.25 11.31 5.38
N MET A 117 5.22 12.20 5.15
CA MET A 117 5.42 12.87 3.87
C MET A 117 5.47 11.91 2.65
N PRO A 118 6.27 10.83 2.65
CA PRO A 118 6.30 9.90 1.52
C PRO A 118 4.97 9.24 1.22
N LEU A 119 4.18 8.93 2.27
CA LEU A 119 2.85 8.35 2.13
C LEU A 119 1.87 9.34 1.48
N VAL A 120 1.90 10.61 1.92
CA VAL A 120 1.06 11.67 1.35
C VAL A 120 1.39 11.92 -0.11
N VAL A 121 2.70 11.99 -0.44
CA VAL A 121 3.17 12.16 -1.82
C VAL A 121 2.72 10.99 -2.69
N LEU A 122 2.91 9.75 -2.22
CA LEU A 122 2.48 8.56 -2.95
C LEU A 122 0.96 8.55 -3.15
N TYR A 123 0.19 8.89 -2.10
CA TYR A 123 -1.26 9.02 -2.21
C TYR A 123 -1.67 10.07 -3.25
N ALA A 124 -1.04 11.25 -3.25
CA ALA A 124 -1.36 12.31 -4.20
C ALA A 124 -1.17 11.88 -5.66
N PHE A 125 -0.16 11.05 -5.95
CA PHE A 125 0.03 10.49 -7.29
C PHE A 125 -0.99 9.40 -7.63
N CYS A 126 -1.39 8.60 -6.65
CA CYS A 126 -2.22 7.41 -6.87
C CYS A 126 -3.73 7.66 -6.67
N GLN A 127 -4.14 8.80 -6.11
CA GLN A 127 -5.53 9.10 -5.77
C GLN A 127 -6.52 8.90 -6.95
N ASN A 128 -6.12 9.28 -8.16
CA ASN A 128 -6.97 9.12 -9.34
C ASN A 128 -7.24 7.64 -9.68
N PHE A 129 -6.26 6.77 -9.45
CA PHE A 129 -6.43 5.32 -9.65
C PHE A 129 -7.28 4.69 -8.55
N LEU A 130 -7.19 5.19 -7.30
CA LEU A 130 -8.04 4.74 -6.20
C LEU A 130 -9.50 5.01 -6.48
N VAL A 131 -9.85 6.21 -6.91
CA VAL A 131 -11.24 6.59 -7.24
C VAL A 131 -11.78 5.69 -8.35
N GLN A 132 -11.04 5.53 -9.45
CA GLN A 132 -11.42 4.65 -10.55
C GLN A 132 -11.57 3.18 -10.13
N GLY A 133 -10.71 2.69 -9.23
CA GLY A 133 -10.77 1.32 -8.73
C GLY A 133 -12.02 1.06 -7.89
N ILE A 134 -12.42 2.01 -7.05
CA ILE A 134 -13.60 1.91 -6.19
C ILE A 134 -14.89 2.05 -6.99
N GLU A 135 -14.96 3.00 -7.90
CA GLU A 135 -16.14 3.21 -8.74
C GLU A 135 -16.48 1.98 -9.58
N ARG A 136 -15.48 1.33 -10.18
CA ARG A 136 -15.67 0.11 -10.96
C ARG A 136 -16.11 -1.09 -10.12
N SER A 137 -15.63 -1.21 -8.88
CA SER A 137 -16.07 -2.27 -7.98
C SER A 137 -17.48 -2.04 -7.42
N GLY A 138 -17.95 -0.79 -7.38
CA GLY A 138 -19.29 -0.43 -6.92
C GLY A 138 -20.38 -0.52 -7.98
N LEU A 139 -20.04 -0.45 -9.28
CA LEU A 139 -20.98 -0.50 -10.40
C LEU A 139 -21.42 -1.93 -10.77
N THR A 140 -20.82 -2.95 -10.20
CA THR A 140 -21.20 -4.36 -10.44
C THR A 140 -22.18 -4.91 -9.41
N ALA A 141 -22.82 -4.03 -8.62
CA ALA A 141 -23.79 -4.43 -7.58
C ALA A 141 -25.26 -4.26 -7.98
N ASP A 142 -25.56 -4.00 -9.27
CA ASP A 142 -26.92 -3.95 -9.82
C ASP A 142 -27.19 -5.11 -10.78
#